data_b97a952a4d53c42be63b52a33a76f14c
#
_entry.id   b97a952a4d53c42be63b52a33a76f14c
#
_cell.length_a   1.000
_cell.length_b   1.000
_cell.length_c   1.000
_cell.angle_alpha   90.00
_cell.angle_beta   90.00
_cell.angle_gamma   90.00
#
_symmetry.space_group_name_H-M   'P 1'
#
loop_
_entity.id
_entity.type
_entity.pdbx_description
1 polymer ?
#
loop_
_entity_poly.entity_id
_entity_poly.type
_entity_poly.pdbx_seq_one_letter_code
_entity_poly.pdbx_strand_id
1 'polypeptide(L)'
;MLAWFLTPVAVLLVVPVAVYAWTRVNPRKVRTEIEIDASPEKVWQVLTDFAAYPQWNPFIVSAQGEPSVGATLTNRLAGNGGEMTFTPTVLAATPGRELRWLGRFVMPGVVDGEHYFLIEDLGGGRSRLIQGETFTGALVPFAGKALDVADGFAAMNAALKARAEQAEKMV
;
A
#
# COMPACT_ATOMS: atom_id res chain seq x y z
N MET A 1 21.39 44.23 -5.45
CA MET A 1 20.95 43.58 -4.19
C MET A 1 19.81 42.57 -4.41
N LEU A 2 18.95 42.71 -5.41
CA LEU A 2 17.81 41.76 -5.65
C LEU A 2 18.25 40.35 -6.10
N ALA A 3 19.34 40.22 -6.85
CA ALA A 3 19.81 38.93 -7.38
C ALA A 3 20.26 37.94 -6.30
N TRP A 4 20.74 38.39 -5.16
CA TRP A 4 21.22 37.55 -4.05
C TRP A 4 20.10 36.84 -3.28
N PHE A 5 18.86 37.35 -3.33
CA PHE A 5 17.70 36.76 -2.69
C PHE A 5 16.98 35.78 -3.63
N LEU A 6 17.11 35.90 -4.95
CA LEU A 6 16.46 35.03 -5.92
C LEU A 6 17.15 33.66 -6.02
N THR A 7 18.46 33.59 -5.79
CA THR A 7 19.24 32.35 -5.89
C THR A 7 18.82 31.30 -4.84
N PRO A 8 18.72 31.60 -3.52
CA PRO A 8 18.31 30.61 -2.54
C PRO A 8 16.85 30.18 -2.71
N VAL A 9 15.95 31.08 -3.14
CA VAL A 9 14.53 30.72 -3.38
C VAL A 9 14.41 29.78 -4.59
N ALA A 10 15.18 30.02 -5.65
CA ALA A 10 15.20 29.12 -6.82
C ALA A 10 15.72 27.73 -6.45
N VAL A 11 16.79 27.64 -5.63
CA VAL A 11 17.32 26.35 -5.16
C VAL A 11 16.30 25.61 -4.30
N LEU A 12 15.60 26.28 -3.40
CA LEU A 12 14.57 25.68 -2.53
C LEU A 12 13.40 25.09 -3.30
N LEU A 13 13.10 25.57 -4.50
CA LEU A 13 12.02 25.05 -5.35
C LEU A 13 12.52 24.02 -6.36
N VAL A 14 13.66 24.24 -6.98
CA VAL A 14 14.18 23.37 -8.07
C VAL A 14 14.63 22.02 -7.52
N VAL A 15 15.31 21.98 -6.36
CA VAL A 15 15.83 20.72 -5.80
C VAL A 15 14.71 19.73 -5.47
N PRO A 16 13.64 20.07 -4.74
CA PRO A 16 12.53 19.14 -4.50
C PRO A 16 11.85 18.64 -5.79
N VAL A 17 11.68 19.50 -6.78
CA VAL A 17 11.10 19.11 -8.07
C VAL A 17 12.01 18.13 -8.82
N ALA A 18 13.32 18.38 -8.84
CA ALA A 18 14.28 17.48 -9.47
C ALA A 18 14.34 16.12 -8.78
N VAL A 19 14.34 16.10 -7.43
CA VAL A 19 14.30 14.86 -6.64
C VAL A 19 13.00 14.12 -6.88
N TYR A 20 11.85 14.81 -6.90
CA TYR A 20 10.57 14.21 -7.23
C TYR A 20 10.59 13.57 -8.62
N ALA A 21 11.06 14.30 -9.64
CA ALA A 21 11.17 13.77 -11.01
C ALA A 21 12.10 12.54 -11.06
N TRP A 22 13.20 12.56 -10.32
CA TRP A 22 14.12 11.43 -10.23
C TRP A 22 13.44 10.20 -9.58
N THR A 23 12.66 10.36 -8.50
CA THR A 23 11.95 9.25 -7.85
C THR A 23 10.84 8.66 -8.70
N ARG A 24 10.30 9.41 -9.69
CA ARG A 24 9.34 8.86 -10.67
C ARG A 24 9.98 7.83 -11.60
N VAL A 25 11.27 7.98 -11.87
CA VAL A 25 12.05 7.04 -12.70
C VAL A 25 12.74 5.97 -11.85
N ASN A 26 13.12 6.33 -10.62
CA ASN A 26 13.80 5.45 -9.67
C ASN A 26 12.99 5.35 -8.36
N PRO A 27 11.78 4.75 -8.38
CA PRO A 27 10.96 4.64 -7.19
C PRO A 27 11.55 3.63 -6.21
N ARG A 28 11.33 3.84 -4.91
CA ARG A 28 11.56 2.80 -3.92
C ARG A 28 10.39 1.83 -3.97
N LYS A 29 10.69 0.54 -4.10
CA LYS A 29 9.67 -0.52 -4.20
C LYS A 29 9.85 -1.52 -3.06
N VAL A 30 8.74 -1.94 -2.49
CA VAL A 30 8.63 -3.07 -1.57
C VAL A 30 7.67 -4.06 -2.20
N ARG A 31 8.00 -5.37 -2.14
CA ARG A 31 7.15 -6.43 -2.67
C ARG A 31 7.32 -7.69 -1.82
N THR A 32 6.21 -8.31 -1.52
CA THR A 32 6.12 -9.63 -0.88
C THR A 32 5.12 -10.49 -1.65
N GLU A 33 5.24 -11.81 -1.54
CA GLU A 33 4.28 -12.73 -2.17
C GLU A 33 4.12 -13.99 -1.34
N ILE A 34 2.94 -14.63 -1.47
CA ILE A 34 2.61 -15.88 -0.79
C ILE A 34 1.62 -16.70 -1.62
N GLU A 35 1.79 -18.03 -1.64
CA GLU A 35 0.78 -18.94 -2.21
C GLU A 35 -0.25 -19.32 -1.16
N ILE A 36 -1.51 -19.40 -1.56
CA ILE A 36 -2.68 -19.60 -0.73
C ILE A 36 -3.50 -20.76 -1.31
N ASP A 37 -3.83 -21.75 -0.50
CA ASP A 37 -4.69 -22.87 -0.87
C ASP A 37 -6.17 -22.45 -0.75
N ALA A 38 -6.53 -21.41 -1.49
CA ALA A 38 -7.89 -20.89 -1.66
C ALA A 38 -8.01 -20.21 -3.03
N SER A 39 -9.25 -20.18 -3.54
CA SER A 39 -9.56 -19.55 -4.82
C SER A 39 -9.31 -18.03 -4.81
N PRO A 40 -9.05 -17.41 -5.99
CA PRO A 40 -8.91 -15.95 -6.10
C PRO A 40 -10.11 -15.18 -5.53
N GLU A 41 -11.31 -15.71 -5.71
CA GLU A 41 -12.56 -15.12 -5.20
C GLU A 41 -12.60 -15.13 -3.68
N LYS A 42 -12.14 -16.22 -3.04
CA LYS A 42 -12.06 -16.33 -1.59
C LYS A 42 -11.02 -15.37 -1.01
N VAL A 43 -9.84 -15.30 -1.64
CA VAL A 43 -8.79 -14.33 -1.25
C VAL A 43 -9.31 -12.91 -1.37
N TRP A 44 -10.01 -12.57 -2.45
CA TRP A 44 -10.63 -11.26 -2.66
C TRP A 44 -11.66 -10.93 -1.59
N GLN A 45 -12.56 -11.88 -1.25
CA GLN A 45 -13.57 -11.69 -0.20
C GLN A 45 -12.93 -11.35 1.14
N VAL A 46 -11.88 -12.09 1.54
CA VAL A 46 -11.15 -11.81 2.79
C VAL A 46 -10.41 -10.48 2.74
N LEU A 47 -9.77 -10.16 1.61
CA LEU A 47 -9.01 -8.92 1.41
C LEU A 47 -9.90 -7.68 1.46
N THR A 48 -11.16 -7.77 0.97
CA THR A 48 -12.07 -6.62 0.88
C THR A 48 -13.10 -6.55 2.00
N ASP A 49 -13.12 -7.53 2.91
CA ASP A 49 -13.90 -7.46 4.14
C ASP A 49 -13.17 -6.58 5.17
N PHE A 50 -13.19 -5.26 4.94
CA PHE A 50 -12.52 -4.27 5.77
C PHE A 50 -13.03 -4.26 7.21
N ALA A 51 -14.31 -4.60 7.42
CA ALA A 51 -14.91 -4.66 8.74
C ALA A 51 -14.28 -5.75 9.63
N ALA A 52 -13.76 -6.83 9.01
CA ALA A 52 -13.11 -7.92 9.72
C ALA A 52 -11.61 -7.68 10.01
N TYR A 53 -10.98 -6.63 9.47
CA TYR A 53 -9.55 -6.35 9.63
C TYR A 53 -9.07 -6.35 11.09
N PRO A 54 -9.79 -5.75 12.06
CA PRO A 54 -9.38 -5.78 13.46
C PRO A 54 -9.26 -7.18 14.07
N GLN A 55 -9.86 -8.20 13.44
CA GLN A 55 -9.86 -9.57 13.94
C GLN A 55 -8.61 -10.36 13.52
N TRP A 56 -7.96 -9.96 12.41
CA TRP A 56 -6.94 -10.80 11.81
C TRP A 56 -5.72 -10.07 11.25
N ASN A 57 -5.85 -8.78 10.86
CA ASN A 57 -4.80 -8.06 10.14
C ASN A 57 -3.84 -7.37 11.13
N PRO A 58 -2.58 -7.84 11.24
CA PRO A 58 -1.64 -7.26 12.20
C PRO A 58 -0.97 -5.97 11.70
N PHE A 59 -1.13 -5.62 10.42
CA PHE A 59 -0.51 -4.45 9.80
C PHE A 59 -1.51 -3.31 9.59
N ILE A 60 -2.60 -3.55 8.85
CA ILE A 60 -3.71 -2.60 8.71
C ILE A 60 -4.76 -3.00 9.74
N VAL A 61 -4.63 -2.47 10.95
CA VAL A 61 -5.47 -2.89 12.10
C VAL A 61 -6.92 -2.41 12.00
N SER A 62 -7.21 -1.48 11.11
CA SER A 62 -8.58 -1.03 10.79
C SER A 62 -8.61 -0.46 9.39
N ALA A 63 -9.64 -0.77 8.63
CA ALA A 63 -9.92 -0.18 7.33
C ALA A 63 -11.42 0.14 7.23
N GLN A 64 -11.76 1.26 6.59
CA GLN A 64 -13.14 1.70 6.34
C GLN A 64 -13.24 2.29 4.93
N GLY A 65 -14.42 2.22 4.35
CA GLY A 65 -14.71 2.69 2.99
C GLY A 65 -15.06 1.54 2.06
N GLU A 66 -15.23 1.85 0.79
CA GLU A 66 -15.63 0.88 -0.24
C GLU A 66 -14.45 0.54 -1.16
N PRO A 67 -14.23 -0.75 -1.50
CA PRO A 67 -13.19 -1.14 -2.46
C PRO A 67 -13.66 -0.84 -3.90
N SER A 68 -13.89 0.42 -4.22
CA SER A 68 -14.35 0.89 -5.54
C SER A 68 -13.49 2.03 -6.03
N VAL A 69 -13.26 2.10 -7.35
CA VAL A 69 -12.39 3.12 -7.97
C VAL A 69 -12.89 4.52 -7.65
N GLY A 70 -11.98 5.38 -7.20
CA GLY A 70 -12.27 6.77 -6.78
C GLY A 70 -12.73 6.91 -5.34
N ALA A 71 -13.08 5.83 -4.65
CA ALA A 71 -13.43 5.89 -3.24
C ALA A 71 -12.21 6.24 -2.38
N THR A 72 -12.45 6.91 -1.27
CA THR A 72 -11.45 7.18 -0.24
C THR A 72 -11.63 6.15 0.87
N LEU A 73 -10.54 5.47 1.23
CA LEU A 73 -10.48 4.59 2.39
C LEU A 73 -9.97 5.37 3.60
N THR A 74 -10.28 4.86 4.81
CA THR A 74 -9.64 5.30 6.05
C THR A 74 -8.95 4.09 6.66
N ASN A 75 -7.62 4.05 6.57
CA ASN A 75 -6.80 2.95 7.03
C ASN A 75 -5.99 3.35 8.26
N ARG A 76 -5.93 2.47 9.26
CA ARG A 76 -5.10 2.62 10.44
C ARG A 76 -4.05 1.53 10.47
N LEU A 77 -2.78 1.93 10.44
CA LEU A 77 -1.64 1.02 10.45
C LEU A 77 -1.06 0.92 11.86
N ALA A 78 -0.69 -0.30 12.25
CA ALA A 78 0.19 -0.53 13.37
C ALA A 78 1.65 -0.24 12.97
N GLY A 79 2.37 0.49 13.80
CA GLY A 79 3.79 0.79 13.57
C GLY A 79 4.57 0.86 14.88
N ASN A 80 5.89 0.84 14.79
CA ASN A 80 6.79 0.85 15.96
C ASN A 80 6.70 2.13 16.83
N GLY A 81 6.06 3.19 16.31
CA GLY A 81 5.84 4.47 17.01
C GLY A 81 4.38 4.70 17.43
N GLY A 82 3.51 3.70 17.31
CA GLY A 82 2.07 3.83 17.51
C GLY A 82 1.28 3.62 16.22
N GLU A 83 -0.02 3.92 16.29
CA GLU A 83 -0.90 3.79 15.12
C GLU A 83 -0.87 5.08 14.27
N MET A 84 -0.85 4.90 12.94
CA MET A 84 -0.97 5.99 11.98
C MET A 84 -2.21 5.82 11.13
N THR A 85 -3.01 6.87 11.00
CA THR A 85 -4.19 6.91 10.12
C THR A 85 -3.84 7.64 8.84
N PHE A 86 -4.24 7.08 7.70
CA PHE A 86 -4.16 7.73 6.40
C PHE A 86 -5.37 7.40 5.53
N THR A 87 -5.61 8.25 4.53
CA THR A 87 -6.83 8.22 3.72
C THR A 87 -6.48 8.09 2.23
N PRO A 88 -6.15 6.85 1.77
CA PRO A 88 -5.81 6.61 0.38
C PRO A 88 -7.04 6.64 -0.53
N THR A 89 -6.81 6.97 -1.81
CA THR A 89 -7.81 6.87 -2.87
C THR A 89 -7.62 5.58 -3.64
N VAL A 90 -8.70 4.82 -3.83
CA VAL A 90 -8.69 3.57 -4.62
C VAL A 90 -8.47 3.88 -6.09
N LEU A 91 -7.46 3.26 -6.69
CA LEU A 91 -7.11 3.40 -8.11
C LEU A 91 -7.63 2.25 -8.96
N ALA A 92 -7.65 1.04 -8.40
CA ALA A 92 -8.19 -0.15 -9.06
C ALA A 92 -8.85 -1.06 -8.02
N ALA A 93 -9.97 -1.69 -8.41
CA ALA A 93 -10.69 -2.68 -7.63
C ALA A 93 -11.36 -3.66 -8.61
N THR A 94 -10.60 -4.71 -8.99
CA THR A 94 -11.08 -5.75 -9.90
C THR A 94 -11.26 -7.03 -9.08
N PRO A 95 -12.50 -7.50 -8.85
CA PRO A 95 -12.77 -8.68 -8.05
C PRO A 95 -11.94 -9.90 -8.45
N GLY A 96 -11.35 -10.57 -7.47
CA GLY A 96 -10.50 -11.74 -7.65
C GLY A 96 -9.16 -11.48 -8.32
N ARG A 97 -8.78 -10.22 -8.61
CA ARG A 97 -7.56 -9.91 -9.38
C ARG A 97 -6.70 -8.81 -8.81
N GLU A 98 -7.28 -7.64 -8.48
CA GLU A 98 -6.48 -6.48 -8.11
C GLU A 98 -7.24 -5.53 -7.19
N LEU A 99 -6.55 -5.09 -6.12
CA LEU A 99 -6.92 -3.92 -5.33
C LEU A 99 -5.70 -3.00 -5.27
N ARG A 100 -5.90 -1.71 -5.59
CA ARG A 100 -4.81 -0.72 -5.61
C ARG A 100 -5.31 0.61 -5.09
N TRP A 101 -4.47 1.29 -4.32
CA TRP A 101 -4.77 2.64 -3.85
C TRP A 101 -3.52 3.52 -3.79
N LEU A 102 -3.73 4.82 -3.77
CA LEU A 102 -2.68 5.83 -3.62
C LEU A 102 -2.86 6.56 -2.30
N GLY A 103 -1.90 6.37 -1.41
CA GLY A 103 -1.73 7.15 -0.20
C GLY A 103 -0.78 8.33 -0.41
N ARG A 104 -1.03 9.44 0.30
CA ARG A 104 -0.16 10.63 0.25
C ARG A 104 0.13 11.10 1.66
N PHE A 105 1.40 11.34 1.95
CA PHE A 105 1.83 11.89 3.22
C PHE A 105 2.06 13.39 3.06
N VAL A 106 1.35 14.19 3.85
CA VAL A 106 1.32 15.67 3.86
C VAL A 106 0.63 16.23 2.61
N MET A 107 1.26 16.13 1.44
CA MET A 107 0.73 16.62 0.16
C MET A 107 1.30 15.82 -1.01
N PRO A 108 0.68 15.89 -2.19
CA PRO A 108 1.18 15.24 -3.40
C PRO A 108 2.65 15.58 -3.68
N GLY A 109 3.46 14.57 -3.99
CA GLY A 109 4.87 14.75 -4.37
C GLY A 109 5.85 14.84 -3.19
N VAL A 110 5.39 14.80 -1.95
CA VAL A 110 6.27 14.73 -0.76
C VAL A 110 6.65 13.28 -0.47
N VAL A 111 5.69 12.44 -0.15
CA VAL A 111 5.79 10.97 -0.15
C VAL A 111 4.44 10.43 -0.63
N ASP A 112 4.44 9.90 -1.83
CA ASP A 112 3.30 9.22 -2.44
C ASP A 112 3.58 7.72 -2.43
N GLY A 113 2.68 6.93 -1.87
CA GLY A 113 2.75 5.45 -1.81
C GLY A 113 1.62 4.84 -2.63
N GLU A 114 1.94 4.16 -3.72
CA GLU A 114 1.00 3.37 -4.48
C GLU A 114 1.06 1.93 -4.00
N HIS A 115 0.11 1.55 -3.18
CA HIS A 115 -0.03 0.21 -2.60
C HIS A 115 -0.90 -0.66 -3.50
N TYR A 116 -0.53 -1.92 -3.69
CA TYR A 116 -1.29 -2.86 -4.50
C TYR A 116 -1.31 -4.27 -3.92
N PHE A 117 -2.41 -4.96 -4.20
CA PHE A 117 -2.58 -6.41 -4.07
C PHE A 117 -2.93 -6.95 -5.45
N LEU A 118 -2.17 -7.95 -5.91
CA LEU A 118 -2.49 -8.72 -7.10
C LEU A 118 -2.77 -10.15 -6.68
N ILE A 119 -3.83 -10.73 -7.24
CA ILE A 119 -4.24 -12.11 -7.00
C ILE A 119 -4.11 -12.84 -8.34
N GLU A 120 -3.24 -13.82 -8.38
CA GLU A 120 -3.02 -14.68 -9.55
C GLU A 120 -3.67 -16.03 -9.30
N ASP A 121 -4.43 -16.53 -10.28
CA ASP A 121 -4.99 -17.87 -10.25
C ASP A 121 -3.90 -18.89 -10.62
N LEU A 122 -3.62 -19.84 -9.73
CA LEU A 122 -2.66 -20.93 -9.95
C LEU A 122 -3.36 -22.22 -10.43
N GLY A 123 -4.69 -22.18 -10.55
CA GLY A 123 -5.50 -23.36 -10.85
C GLY A 123 -5.69 -24.29 -9.64
N GLY A 124 -6.66 -25.18 -9.74
CA GLY A 124 -6.94 -26.17 -8.70
C GLY A 124 -7.40 -25.59 -7.37
N GLY A 125 -8.06 -24.40 -7.38
CA GLY A 125 -8.52 -23.74 -6.16
C GLY A 125 -7.40 -23.08 -5.36
N ARG A 126 -6.27 -22.75 -6.01
CA ARG A 126 -5.12 -22.06 -5.39
C ARG A 126 -4.86 -20.73 -6.03
N SER A 127 -4.30 -19.82 -5.27
CA SER A 127 -3.91 -18.50 -5.76
C SER A 127 -2.55 -18.06 -5.21
N ARG A 128 -1.95 -17.05 -5.87
CA ARG A 128 -0.80 -16.30 -5.36
C ARG A 128 -1.23 -14.88 -5.07
N LEU A 129 -1.01 -14.43 -3.84
CA LEU A 129 -1.14 -13.05 -3.45
C LEU A 129 0.21 -12.35 -3.56
N ILE A 130 0.26 -11.26 -4.30
CA ILE A 130 1.39 -10.35 -4.37
C ILE A 130 0.96 -9.03 -3.73
N GLN A 131 1.65 -8.61 -2.68
CA GLN A 131 1.46 -7.32 -2.03
C GLN A 131 2.69 -6.47 -2.25
N GLY A 132 2.50 -5.21 -2.63
CA GLY A 132 3.62 -4.31 -2.80
C GLY A 132 3.24 -2.84 -2.69
N GLU A 133 4.28 -2.02 -2.61
CA GLU A 133 4.14 -0.58 -2.59
C GLU A 133 5.27 0.08 -3.37
N THR A 134 4.90 1.12 -4.11
CA THR A 134 5.82 1.94 -4.89
C THR A 134 5.81 3.36 -4.33
N PHE A 135 6.93 3.78 -3.75
CA PHE A 135 7.09 5.10 -3.17
C PHE A 135 7.77 6.05 -4.14
N THR A 136 7.15 7.22 -4.32
CA THR A 136 7.69 8.36 -5.07
C THR A 136 7.52 9.64 -4.26
N GLY A 137 8.38 10.65 -4.49
CA GLY A 137 8.25 11.92 -3.76
C GLY A 137 9.61 12.50 -3.37
N ALA A 138 9.62 13.80 -3.12
CA ALA A 138 10.84 14.55 -2.84
C ALA A 138 11.54 14.11 -1.53
N LEU A 139 10.80 13.54 -0.57
CA LEU A 139 11.36 13.05 0.70
C LEU A 139 11.66 11.56 0.72
N VAL A 140 11.26 10.78 -0.30
CA VAL A 140 11.47 9.32 -0.35
C VAL A 140 12.94 8.92 -0.17
N PRO A 141 13.95 9.58 -0.80
CA PRO A 141 15.36 9.22 -0.61
C PRO A 141 15.86 9.42 0.83
N PHE A 142 15.18 10.25 1.61
CA PHE A 142 15.57 10.62 2.98
C PHE A 142 14.74 9.89 4.04
N ALA A 143 13.69 9.18 3.64
CA ALA A 143 12.74 8.55 4.57
C ALA A 143 13.31 7.29 5.28
N GLY A 144 14.42 6.73 4.78
CA GLY A 144 15.14 5.64 5.44
C GLY A 144 14.23 4.47 5.82
N LYS A 145 14.29 4.07 7.10
CA LYS A 145 13.51 2.96 7.66
C LYS A 145 12.00 3.25 7.80
N ALA A 146 11.57 4.50 7.70
CA ALA A 146 10.15 4.84 7.80
C ALA A 146 9.29 4.23 6.67
N LEU A 147 9.93 3.88 5.54
CA LEU A 147 9.29 3.21 4.40
C LEU A 147 9.65 1.71 4.33
N ASP A 148 10.14 1.13 5.41
CA ASP A 148 10.47 -0.30 5.48
C ASP A 148 9.26 -1.06 6.04
N VAL A 149 8.35 -1.41 5.14
CA VAL A 149 7.05 -2.03 5.45
C VAL A 149 7.00 -3.53 5.10
N ALA A 150 8.13 -4.12 4.67
CA ALA A 150 8.18 -5.50 4.19
C ALA A 150 7.73 -6.53 5.24
N ASP A 151 8.16 -6.37 6.49
CA ASP A 151 7.77 -7.28 7.58
C ASP A 151 6.27 -7.18 7.89
N GLY A 152 5.72 -5.97 7.84
CA GLY A 152 4.28 -5.74 7.99
C GLY A 152 3.46 -6.39 6.87
N PHE A 153 3.94 -6.31 5.62
CA PHE A 153 3.31 -6.99 4.48
C PHE A 153 3.36 -8.51 4.62
N ALA A 154 4.51 -9.05 5.00
CA ALA A 154 4.67 -10.49 5.20
C ALA A 154 3.73 -11.01 6.31
N ALA A 155 3.62 -10.28 7.42
CA ALA A 155 2.71 -10.63 8.51
C ALA A 155 1.23 -10.57 8.09
N MET A 156 0.83 -9.52 7.37
CA MET A 156 -0.53 -9.39 6.81
C MET A 156 -0.83 -10.53 5.83
N ASN A 157 0.09 -10.83 4.91
CA ASN A 157 -0.07 -11.90 3.93
C ASN A 157 -0.25 -13.26 4.58
N ALA A 158 0.53 -13.57 5.63
CA ALA A 158 0.41 -14.81 6.38
C ALA A 158 -0.95 -14.92 7.09
N ALA A 159 -1.42 -13.84 7.70
CA ALA A 159 -2.71 -13.79 8.38
C ALA A 159 -3.90 -13.91 7.38
N LEU A 160 -3.80 -13.24 6.22
CA LEU A 160 -4.79 -13.36 5.14
C LEU A 160 -4.85 -14.80 4.61
N LYS A 161 -3.69 -15.43 4.36
CA LYS A 161 -3.61 -16.84 3.95
C LYS A 161 -4.34 -17.74 4.93
N ALA A 162 -4.02 -17.65 6.22
CA ALA A 162 -4.64 -18.48 7.24
C ALA A 162 -6.17 -18.33 7.25
N ARG A 163 -6.68 -17.09 7.12
CA ARG A 163 -8.11 -16.80 7.12
C ARG A 163 -8.81 -17.30 5.85
N ALA A 164 -8.19 -17.12 4.68
CA ALA A 164 -8.76 -17.55 3.40
C ALA A 164 -8.85 -19.08 3.32
N GLU A 165 -7.80 -19.78 3.74
CA GLU A 165 -7.77 -21.26 3.74
C GLU A 165 -8.76 -21.88 4.76
N GLN A 166 -9.01 -21.19 5.89
CA GLN A 166 -10.08 -21.62 6.80
C GLN A 166 -11.46 -21.44 6.19
N ALA A 167 -11.70 -20.30 5.54
CA ALA A 167 -12.99 -20.01 4.91
C ALA A 167 -13.27 -20.90 3.69
N GLU A 168 -12.24 -21.35 2.97
CA GLU A 168 -12.37 -22.30 1.86
C GLU A 168 -12.82 -23.69 2.34
N LYS A 169 -12.31 -24.14 3.49
CA LYS A 169 -12.66 -25.47 4.06
C LYS A 169 -14.07 -25.56 4.65
N MET A 170 -14.76 -24.44 4.84
CA MET A 170 -16.11 -24.38 5.40
C MET A 170 -17.21 -24.38 4.33
N VAL A 171 -16.87 -24.46 3.06
CA VAL A 171 -17.78 -24.54 1.91
C VAL A 171 -17.82 -25.95 1.34
#